data_9b79fbbd6752be6958e6e956eca0de63
#
_entry.id   9b79fbbd6752be6958e6e956eca0de63
#
_cell.length_a   1.000
_cell.length_b   1.000
_cell.length_c   1.000
_cell.angle_alpha   90.00
_cell.angle_beta   90.00
_cell.angle_gamma   90.00
#
_symmetry.space_group_name_H-M   'P 1'
#
loop_
_entity.id
_entity.type
_entity.pdbx_description
1 polymer ?
#
loop_
_entity_poly.entity_id
_entity_poly.type
_entity_poly.pdbx_seq_one_letter_code
_entity_poly.pdbx_strand_id
1 'polypeptide(L)'
;MIEANALMKAAKERTGLSDWGDDWYLEPMHWLVDAINTESELTEFGAGAVPEMLIAHLVNQLEVNDWFKRHPEIGEVEITAPLFGIGLPRTGSTAFSHMMGLDPATRILRVWEQERHCPPPEKATELTDARIAISQAGEEGFQQLVPEATEMLPRGVDKSQECAHVLMEAFSSGPSFELFVHVPSFNARTIAPEYESNMVRAYEYHKRVLQLLQWRCPPNRWFLKTPVHTYDIEALLKVYPDANFVWTHREPLRSLSSVCSLIYHFRRAFVDNPNPVYLGHEHRAYWTTALKRTLNVRERIGEHRFHDVYHRVQIVDPAKQVREVYAHFGWHYPAEMDGWIAGWQEEHPKGKHDARPEFFGLDPAGVEEEFRFYTERFGL
;
A
#
# COMPACT_ATOMS: atom_id res chain seq x y z
N MET A 1 12.65 -0.69 25.02
CA MET A 1 11.22 -0.29 25.09
C MET A 1 11.07 1.04 24.37
N ILE A 2 10.10 1.16 23.50
CA ILE A 2 9.81 2.37 22.72
C ILE A 2 8.88 3.26 23.55
N GLU A 3 9.19 4.55 23.63
CA GLU A 3 8.40 5.54 24.38
C GLU A 3 7.72 6.50 23.39
N ALA A 4 6.40 6.49 23.33
CA ALA A 4 5.62 7.31 22.38
C ALA A 4 5.96 8.81 22.49
N ASN A 5 6.10 9.34 23.71
CA ASN A 5 6.47 10.74 23.91
C ASN A 5 7.90 11.07 23.44
N ALA A 6 8.81 10.09 23.47
CA ALA A 6 10.17 10.27 22.93
C ALA A 6 10.15 10.34 21.40
N LEU A 7 9.30 9.54 20.72
CA LEU A 7 9.09 9.61 19.27
C LEU A 7 8.53 10.98 18.86
N MET A 8 7.50 11.45 19.56
CA MET A 8 6.90 12.78 19.33
C MET A 8 7.91 13.91 19.53
N LYS A 9 8.73 13.83 20.58
CA LYS A 9 9.79 14.80 20.85
C LYS A 9 10.81 14.81 19.71
N ALA A 10 11.29 13.65 19.30
CA ALA A 10 12.26 13.52 18.20
C ALA A 10 11.72 14.09 16.88
N ALA A 11 10.45 13.84 16.54
CA ALA A 11 9.83 14.41 15.35
C ALA A 11 9.77 15.95 15.39
N LYS A 12 9.41 16.53 16.54
CA LYS A 12 9.44 18.00 16.75
C LYS A 12 10.85 18.58 16.62
N GLU A 13 11.85 17.93 17.20
CA GLU A 13 13.25 18.36 17.11
C GLU A 13 13.78 18.32 15.67
N ARG A 14 13.40 17.31 14.89
CA ARG A 14 13.82 17.16 13.47
C ARG A 14 13.20 18.21 12.54
N THR A 15 11.96 18.59 12.80
CA THR A 15 11.22 19.50 11.94
C THR A 15 11.24 20.95 12.41
N GLY A 16 11.46 21.19 13.69
CA GLY A 16 11.22 22.48 14.35
C GLY A 16 9.73 22.83 14.47
N LEU A 17 8.83 21.90 14.09
CA LEU A 17 7.38 22.05 14.14
C LEU A 17 6.84 21.42 15.43
N SER A 18 5.68 21.88 15.89
CA SER A 18 5.07 21.36 17.12
C SER A 18 3.57 21.17 17.05
N ASP A 19 2.92 21.60 15.97
CA ASP A 19 1.49 21.56 15.81
C ASP A 19 1.05 20.31 15.06
N TRP A 20 0.45 19.38 15.77
CA TRP A 20 -0.06 18.12 15.25
C TRP A 20 -1.35 18.26 14.42
N GLY A 21 -1.97 19.45 14.38
CA GLY A 21 -3.26 19.66 13.74
C GLY A 21 -4.39 18.94 14.50
N ASP A 22 -5.20 18.18 13.77
CA ASP A 22 -6.15 17.23 14.36
C ASP A 22 -5.40 15.97 14.77
N ASP A 23 -5.19 15.80 16.08
CA ASP A 23 -4.26 14.84 16.69
C ASP A 23 -4.83 13.42 16.92
N TRP A 24 -5.97 13.10 16.31
CA TRP A 24 -6.68 11.83 16.48
C TRP A 24 -5.81 10.57 16.26
N TYR A 25 -4.81 10.67 15.38
CA TYR A 25 -3.91 9.57 15.03
C TYR A 25 -2.87 9.27 16.12
N LEU A 26 -2.72 10.15 17.11
CA LEU A 26 -1.80 9.94 18.23
C LEU A 26 -2.30 8.81 19.15
N GLU A 27 -3.61 8.66 19.34
CA GLU A 27 -4.15 7.57 20.15
C GLU A 27 -3.86 6.20 19.51
N PRO A 28 -4.16 5.93 18.22
CA PRO A 28 -3.71 4.71 17.54
C PRO A 28 -2.18 4.50 17.58
N MET A 29 -1.39 5.57 17.50
CA MET A 29 0.07 5.47 17.66
C MET A 29 0.45 4.91 19.04
N HIS A 30 -0.19 5.38 20.11
CA HIS A 30 0.06 4.84 21.45
C HIS A 30 -0.29 3.36 21.53
N TRP A 31 -1.44 2.94 20.96
CA TRP A 31 -1.81 1.52 20.90
C TRP A 31 -0.80 0.67 20.14
N LEU A 32 -0.30 1.18 19.01
CA LEU A 32 0.75 0.50 18.24
C LEU A 32 2.05 0.35 19.04
N VAL A 33 2.50 1.41 19.70
CA VAL A 33 3.71 1.41 20.53
C VAL A 33 3.56 0.41 21.68
N ASP A 34 2.41 0.36 22.36
CA ASP A 34 2.13 -0.59 23.43
C ASP A 34 2.15 -2.03 22.91
N ALA A 35 1.52 -2.29 21.74
CA ALA A 35 1.56 -3.60 21.11
C ALA A 35 2.98 -4.02 20.71
N ILE A 36 3.76 -3.13 20.09
CA ILE A 36 5.16 -3.42 19.76
C ILE A 36 5.96 -3.80 21.02
N ASN A 37 5.82 -3.04 22.10
CA ASN A 37 6.56 -3.28 23.33
C ASN A 37 6.17 -4.59 24.04
N THR A 38 4.96 -5.07 23.85
CA THR A 38 4.42 -6.25 24.56
C THR A 38 4.37 -7.52 23.73
N GLU A 39 4.31 -7.39 22.40
CA GLU A 39 4.04 -8.51 21.49
C GLU A 39 5.18 -8.75 20.49
N SER A 40 6.03 -7.74 20.21
CA SER A 40 7.15 -7.88 19.27
C SER A 40 8.46 -8.11 19.99
N GLU A 41 9.13 -9.24 19.72
CA GLU A 41 10.52 -9.46 20.07
C GLU A 41 11.40 -8.87 18.97
N LEU A 42 11.80 -7.58 19.13
CA LEU A 42 12.58 -6.90 18.10
C LEU A 42 14.03 -7.40 18.08
N THR A 43 14.55 -7.66 16.86
CA THR A 43 15.99 -7.85 16.64
C THR A 43 16.79 -6.58 17.02
N GLU A 44 18.12 -6.66 17.08
CA GLU A 44 18.97 -5.48 17.27
C GLU A 44 18.72 -4.43 16.17
N PHE A 45 18.59 -4.86 14.90
CA PHE A 45 18.21 -3.98 13.81
C PHE A 45 16.82 -3.39 14.01
N GLY A 46 15.81 -4.23 14.31
CA GLY A 46 14.43 -3.80 14.55
C GLY A 46 14.31 -2.78 15.67
N ALA A 47 15.07 -2.96 16.75
CA ALA A 47 15.09 -2.04 17.88
C ALA A 47 15.60 -0.62 17.52
N GLY A 48 16.43 -0.50 16.48
CA GLY A 48 16.84 0.78 15.92
C GLY A 48 15.90 1.28 14.81
N ALA A 49 15.52 0.43 13.89
CA ALA A 49 14.79 0.80 12.67
C ALA A 49 13.29 1.12 12.91
N VAL A 50 12.63 0.37 13.80
CA VAL A 50 11.19 0.58 14.07
C VAL A 50 10.91 1.97 14.68
N PRO A 51 11.62 2.44 15.72
CA PRO A 51 11.44 3.81 16.20
C PRO A 51 11.69 4.87 15.11
N GLU A 52 12.71 4.69 14.27
CA GLU A 52 13.03 5.61 13.18
C GLU A 52 11.90 5.69 12.15
N MET A 53 11.30 4.56 11.80
CA MET A 53 10.12 4.51 10.93
C MET A 53 8.93 5.27 11.53
N LEU A 54 8.63 5.06 12.81
CA LEU A 54 7.53 5.76 13.50
C LEU A 54 7.79 7.27 13.59
N ILE A 55 9.05 7.68 13.84
CA ILE A 55 9.43 9.10 13.82
C ILE A 55 9.26 9.70 12.43
N ALA A 56 9.63 8.99 11.36
CA ALA A 56 9.44 9.46 9.99
C ALA A 56 7.95 9.70 9.67
N HIS A 57 7.06 8.82 10.12
CA HIS A 57 5.61 9.01 9.98
C HIS A 57 5.13 10.28 10.71
N LEU A 58 5.60 10.51 11.93
CA LEU A 58 5.28 11.72 12.70
C LEU A 58 5.86 13.00 12.06
N VAL A 59 7.05 12.92 11.47
CA VAL A 59 7.66 14.03 10.71
C VAL A 59 6.76 14.39 9.51
N ASN A 60 6.33 13.40 8.73
CA ASN A 60 5.43 13.63 7.58
C ASN A 60 4.10 14.27 8.03
N GLN A 61 3.51 13.83 9.15
CA GLN A 61 2.30 14.45 9.72
C GLN A 61 2.51 15.94 10.05
N LEU A 62 3.61 16.28 10.72
CA LEU A 62 3.93 17.66 11.06
C LEU A 62 4.15 18.53 9.82
N GLU A 63 4.96 18.04 8.88
CA GLU A 63 5.28 18.78 7.65
C GLU A 63 4.03 18.98 6.76
N VAL A 64 3.20 17.95 6.57
CA VAL A 64 1.94 18.06 5.83
C VAL A 64 1.01 19.10 6.47
N ASN A 65 0.85 19.05 7.80
CA ASN A 65 0.03 20.03 8.52
C ASN A 65 0.55 21.47 8.36
N ASP A 66 1.87 21.66 8.45
CA ASP A 66 2.50 22.98 8.27
C ASP A 66 2.28 23.51 6.85
N TRP A 67 2.44 22.65 5.82
CA TRP A 67 2.18 23.06 4.44
C TRP A 67 0.74 23.50 4.21
N PHE A 68 -0.25 22.78 4.72
CA PHE A 68 -1.65 23.17 4.60
C PHE A 68 -1.99 24.47 5.34
N LYS A 69 -1.30 24.77 6.45
CA LYS A 69 -1.46 26.05 7.15
C LYS A 69 -0.89 27.24 6.37
N ARG A 70 0.30 27.04 5.79
CA ARG A 70 0.94 28.10 4.98
C ARG A 70 0.28 28.29 3.63
N HIS A 71 -0.34 27.24 3.10
CA HIS A 71 -0.91 27.15 1.76
C HIS A 71 -2.31 26.50 1.82
N PRO A 72 -3.32 27.19 2.38
CA PRO A 72 -4.67 26.63 2.51
C PRO A 72 -5.31 26.27 1.16
N GLU A 73 -4.87 26.89 0.06
CA GLU A 73 -5.29 26.57 -1.30
C GLU A 73 -4.97 25.13 -1.74
N ILE A 74 -4.06 24.43 -1.06
CA ILE A 74 -3.83 22.99 -1.29
C ILE A 74 -5.11 22.18 -1.02
N GLY A 75 -5.89 22.58 -0.01
CA GLY A 75 -7.15 21.93 0.34
C GLY A 75 -8.24 22.04 -0.74
N GLU A 76 -8.09 23.01 -1.65
CA GLU A 76 -9.04 23.23 -2.78
C GLU A 76 -8.70 22.33 -4.00
N VAL A 77 -7.55 21.65 -3.99
CA VAL A 77 -7.15 20.74 -5.07
C VAL A 77 -8.08 19.53 -5.10
N GLU A 78 -8.81 19.34 -6.19
CA GLU A 78 -9.73 18.23 -6.35
C GLU A 78 -8.99 16.94 -6.78
N ILE A 79 -9.29 15.82 -6.11
CA ILE A 79 -8.90 14.48 -6.52
C ILE A 79 -10.13 13.83 -7.16
N THR A 80 -10.19 13.82 -8.48
CA THR A 80 -11.37 13.42 -9.24
C THR A 80 -11.26 12.00 -9.77
N ALA A 81 -12.26 11.18 -9.51
CA ALA A 81 -12.44 9.82 -10.00
C ALA A 81 -11.14 8.97 -9.98
N PRO A 82 -10.42 8.90 -8.85
CA PRO A 82 -9.18 8.14 -8.78
C PRO A 82 -9.45 6.66 -9.03
N LEU A 83 -8.52 6.00 -9.75
CA LEU A 83 -8.59 4.56 -10.00
C LEU A 83 -7.77 3.83 -8.95
N PHE A 84 -8.43 2.97 -8.17
CA PHE A 84 -7.78 2.18 -7.13
C PHE A 84 -7.57 0.73 -7.57
N GLY A 85 -6.33 0.26 -7.48
CA GLY A 85 -5.99 -1.16 -7.60
C GLY A 85 -6.25 -1.89 -6.29
N ILE A 86 -7.12 -2.89 -6.33
CA ILE A 86 -7.56 -3.72 -5.20
C ILE A 86 -7.38 -5.21 -5.50
N GLY A 87 -7.64 -6.05 -4.52
CA GLY A 87 -7.62 -7.50 -4.62
C GLY A 87 -6.66 -8.14 -3.61
N LEU A 88 -6.52 -9.45 -3.71
CA LEU A 88 -5.53 -10.18 -2.93
C LEU A 88 -4.11 -9.68 -3.23
N PRO A 89 -3.21 -9.70 -2.26
CA PRO A 89 -1.80 -9.41 -2.53
C PRO A 89 -1.20 -10.47 -3.48
N ARG A 90 -0.08 -10.14 -4.10
CA ARG A 90 0.66 -11.08 -4.98
C ARG A 90 -0.11 -11.54 -6.23
N THR A 91 -1.05 -10.75 -6.69
CA THR A 91 -1.87 -10.95 -7.91
C THR A 91 -1.27 -10.28 -9.15
N GLY A 92 -0.04 -9.75 -9.07
CA GLY A 92 0.59 -8.97 -10.13
C GLY A 92 0.24 -7.48 -10.11
N SER A 93 -0.46 -7.00 -9.08
CA SER A 93 -0.90 -5.61 -8.95
C SER A 93 0.24 -4.59 -9.03
N THR A 94 1.44 -4.91 -8.52
CA THR A 94 2.60 -4.02 -8.59
C THR A 94 3.08 -3.86 -10.04
N ALA A 95 3.27 -4.95 -10.79
CA ALA A 95 3.62 -4.89 -12.20
C ALA A 95 2.56 -4.13 -13.01
N PHE A 96 1.28 -4.38 -12.72
CA PHE A 96 0.17 -3.67 -13.35
C PHE A 96 0.21 -2.16 -13.07
N SER A 97 0.48 -1.78 -11.82
CA SER A 97 0.61 -0.37 -11.42
C SER A 97 1.77 0.33 -12.12
N HIS A 98 2.93 -0.33 -12.27
CA HIS A 98 4.05 0.20 -13.03
C HIS A 98 3.67 0.44 -14.49
N MET A 99 3.00 -0.52 -15.12
CA MET A 99 2.55 -0.38 -16.51
C MET A 99 1.54 0.75 -16.69
N MET A 100 0.60 0.93 -15.75
CA MET A 100 -0.31 2.07 -15.76
C MET A 100 0.43 3.41 -15.66
N GLY A 101 1.52 3.46 -14.89
CA GLY A 101 2.37 4.64 -14.72
C GLY A 101 3.29 4.95 -15.91
N LEU A 102 3.35 4.11 -16.94
CA LEU A 102 4.08 4.40 -18.18
C LEU A 102 3.38 5.49 -19.01
N ASP A 103 2.06 5.62 -18.89
CA ASP A 103 1.32 6.72 -19.51
C ASP A 103 1.57 8.02 -18.74
N PRO A 104 2.14 9.08 -19.37
CA PRO A 104 2.35 10.38 -18.73
C PRO A 104 1.08 11.05 -18.21
N ALA A 105 -0.10 10.65 -18.73
CA ALA A 105 -1.40 11.12 -18.24
C ALA A 105 -1.85 10.45 -16.94
N THR A 106 -1.19 9.36 -16.52
CA THR A 106 -1.50 8.61 -15.31
C THR A 106 -0.43 8.83 -14.27
N ARG A 107 -0.79 9.40 -13.13
CA ARG A 107 0.11 9.54 -11.99
C ARG A 107 -0.03 8.35 -11.06
N ILE A 108 1.09 7.86 -10.59
CA ILE A 108 1.24 6.87 -9.54
C ILE A 108 1.89 7.53 -8.33
N LEU A 109 1.69 6.97 -7.15
CA LEU A 109 2.43 7.35 -5.95
C LEU A 109 3.85 6.76 -6.06
N ARG A 110 4.88 7.60 -6.17
CA ARG A 110 6.27 7.14 -6.31
C ARG A 110 6.89 6.86 -4.96
N VAL A 111 7.87 5.97 -4.89
CA VAL A 111 8.55 5.60 -3.65
C VAL A 111 9.10 6.83 -2.93
N TRP A 112 9.89 7.67 -3.59
CA TRP A 112 10.48 8.86 -2.99
C TRP A 112 9.46 9.92 -2.54
N GLU A 113 8.31 10.03 -3.23
CA GLU A 113 7.22 10.93 -2.84
C GLU A 113 6.50 10.44 -1.59
N GLN A 114 6.40 9.12 -1.45
CA GLN A 114 5.75 8.48 -0.32
C GLN A 114 6.63 8.52 0.94
N GLU A 115 7.95 8.36 0.82
CA GLU A 115 8.88 8.45 1.96
C GLU A 115 8.91 9.86 2.56
N ARG A 116 8.86 10.87 1.69
CA ARG A 116 8.83 12.29 2.09
C ARG A 116 7.94 13.10 1.16
N HIS A 117 6.80 13.55 1.68
CA HIS A 117 5.84 14.34 0.91
C HIS A 117 6.27 15.79 0.71
N CYS A 118 7.02 16.31 1.66
CA CYS A 118 7.41 17.72 1.73
C CYS A 118 8.89 17.96 1.41
N PRO A 119 9.22 19.03 0.68
CA PRO A 119 8.31 19.98 0.03
C PRO A 119 7.49 19.30 -1.08
N PRO A 120 6.28 19.82 -1.44
CA PRO A 120 5.51 19.27 -2.55
C PRO A 120 6.32 19.30 -3.85
N PRO A 121 6.22 18.24 -4.69
CA PRO A 121 6.96 18.18 -5.94
C PRO A 121 6.50 19.25 -6.93
N GLU A 122 7.41 19.70 -7.77
CA GLU A 122 7.14 20.64 -8.87
C GLU A 122 7.33 19.97 -10.22
N LYS A 123 6.41 20.18 -11.16
CA LYS A 123 6.43 19.56 -12.48
C LYS A 123 7.73 19.79 -13.23
N ALA A 124 8.34 20.95 -13.04
CA ALA A 124 9.59 21.30 -13.71
C ALA A 124 10.81 20.49 -13.22
N THR A 125 10.78 19.98 -12.00
CA THR A 125 11.91 19.30 -11.33
C THR A 125 11.59 17.91 -10.84
N GLU A 126 10.40 17.37 -11.11
CA GLU A 126 9.94 16.08 -10.58
C GLU A 126 10.85 14.88 -10.92
N LEU A 127 11.63 14.97 -12.01
CA LEU A 127 12.57 13.92 -12.42
C LEU A 127 13.99 14.13 -11.88
N THR A 128 14.26 15.25 -11.25
CA THR A 128 15.57 15.64 -10.70
C THR A 128 15.49 16.08 -9.24
N ASP A 129 14.40 15.76 -8.56
CA ASP A 129 14.22 16.06 -7.13
C ASP A 129 15.32 15.38 -6.30
N ALA A 130 15.92 16.12 -5.38
CA ALA A 130 17.03 15.62 -4.57
C ALA A 130 16.64 14.41 -3.70
N ARG A 131 15.36 14.25 -3.35
CA ARG A 131 14.82 13.11 -2.60
C ARG A 131 14.97 11.79 -3.35
N ILE A 132 15.01 11.81 -4.69
CA ILE A 132 15.23 10.61 -5.53
C ILE A 132 16.55 9.91 -5.16
N ALA A 133 17.65 10.67 -5.06
CA ALA A 133 18.94 10.10 -4.72
C ALA A 133 18.99 9.57 -3.27
N ILE A 134 18.31 10.25 -2.33
CA ILE A 134 18.22 9.82 -0.92
C ILE A 134 17.43 8.51 -0.82
N SER A 135 16.28 8.44 -1.49
CA SER A 135 15.43 7.25 -1.52
C SER A 135 16.15 6.06 -2.17
N GLN A 136 16.88 6.29 -3.25
CA GLN A 136 17.67 5.25 -3.92
C GLN A 136 18.74 4.65 -3.00
N ALA A 137 19.47 5.47 -2.26
CA ALA A 137 20.46 4.99 -1.30
C ALA A 137 19.81 4.15 -0.18
N GLY A 138 18.62 4.56 0.29
CA GLY A 138 17.82 3.79 1.25
C GLY A 138 17.37 2.44 0.70
N GLU A 139 16.90 2.40 -0.53
CA GLU A 139 16.48 1.17 -1.21
C GLU A 139 17.65 0.18 -1.39
N GLU A 140 18.82 0.68 -1.79
CA GLU A 140 20.03 -0.13 -1.93
C GLU A 140 20.49 -0.72 -0.58
N GLY A 141 20.43 0.07 0.49
CA GLY A 141 20.73 -0.41 1.84
C GLY A 141 19.75 -1.48 2.32
N PHE A 142 18.47 -1.29 2.06
CA PHE A 142 17.45 -2.27 2.42
C PHE A 142 17.58 -3.57 1.62
N GLN A 143 17.98 -3.49 0.34
CA GLN A 143 18.25 -4.66 -0.49
C GLN A 143 19.37 -5.55 0.07
N GLN A 144 20.41 -4.93 0.63
CA GLN A 144 21.51 -5.68 1.26
C GLN A 144 21.04 -6.38 2.54
N LEU A 145 20.08 -5.79 3.24
CA LEU A 145 19.55 -6.33 4.50
C LEU A 145 18.60 -7.53 4.29
N VAL A 146 17.74 -7.46 3.27
CA VAL A 146 16.66 -8.45 3.03
C VAL A 146 16.62 -8.87 1.56
N PRO A 147 17.70 -9.52 1.04
CA PRO A 147 17.81 -9.87 -0.37
C PRO A 147 16.65 -10.76 -0.86
N GLU A 148 16.22 -11.75 -0.06
CA GLU A 148 15.15 -12.69 -0.44
C GLU A 148 13.80 -11.97 -0.65
N ALA A 149 13.47 -10.98 0.18
CA ALA A 149 12.25 -10.22 0.03
C ALA A 149 12.33 -9.28 -1.17
N THR A 150 13.52 -8.77 -1.44
CA THR A 150 13.75 -7.81 -2.52
C THR A 150 13.67 -8.44 -3.91
N GLU A 151 14.02 -9.73 -4.05
CA GLU A 151 13.82 -10.47 -5.30
C GLU A 151 12.34 -10.70 -5.64
N MET A 152 11.45 -10.57 -4.66
CA MET A 152 10.01 -10.77 -4.84
C MET A 152 9.28 -9.53 -5.37
N LEU A 153 9.91 -8.35 -5.36
CA LEU A 153 9.28 -7.08 -5.69
C LEU A 153 10.05 -6.34 -6.80
N PRO A 154 9.38 -5.85 -7.86
CA PRO A 154 9.98 -4.91 -8.79
C PRO A 154 10.34 -3.61 -8.04
N ARG A 155 11.51 -3.04 -8.32
CA ARG A 155 12.06 -1.92 -7.57
C ARG A 155 12.33 -0.71 -8.45
N GLY A 156 12.59 0.40 -7.78
CA GLY A 156 12.95 1.68 -8.36
C GLY A 156 12.20 2.81 -7.66
N VAL A 157 12.91 3.84 -7.29
CA VAL A 157 12.37 4.98 -6.50
C VAL A 157 11.35 5.83 -7.26
N ASP A 158 11.33 5.74 -8.58
CA ASP A 158 10.36 6.34 -9.49
C ASP A 158 9.16 5.42 -9.78
N LYS A 159 9.18 4.20 -9.25
CA LYS A 159 8.13 3.19 -9.43
C LYS A 159 6.96 3.38 -8.48
N SER A 160 5.86 2.73 -8.81
CA SER A 160 4.65 2.78 -8.00
C SER A 160 4.85 2.15 -6.63
N GLN A 161 4.54 2.90 -5.60
CA GLN A 161 4.47 2.44 -4.22
C GLN A 161 3.02 2.22 -3.78
N GLU A 162 2.83 1.55 -2.65
CA GLU A 162 1.51 1.27 -2.10
C GLU A 162 1.01 2.40 -1.20
N CYS A 163 -0.27 2.72 -1.32
CA CYS A 163 -0.96 3.66 -0.42
C CYS A 163 -0.90 3.24 1.06
N ALA A 164 -0.63 1.95 1.32
CA ALA A 164 -0.45 1.41 2.66
C ALA A 164 0.51 2.24 3.51
N HIS A 165 1.60 2.73 2.94
CA HIS A 165 2.57 3.57 3.65
C HIS A 165 1.98 4.90 4.14
N VAL A 166 1.14 5.55 3.31
CA VAL A 166 0.45 6.78 3.74
C VAL A 166 -0.59 6.49 4.83
N LEU A 167 -1.26 5.33 4.76
CA LEU A 167 -2.19 4.89 5.81
C LEU A 167 -1.46 4.53 7.12
N MET A 168 -0.20 4.04 7.04
CA MET A 168 0.64 3.81 8.21
C MET A 168 1.01 5.11 8.92
N GLU A 169 1.18 6.22 8.21
CA GLU A 169 1.43 7.53 8.81
C GLU A 169 0.26 8.03 9.68
N ALA A 170 -0.95 7.56 9.37
CA ALA A 170 -2.13 7.79 10.20
C ALA A 170 -2.26 6.77 11.35
N PHE A 171 -1.32 5.85 11.52
CA PHE A 171 -1.30 4.79 12.53
C PHE A 171 -2.59 3.96 12.56
N SER A 172 -3.27 3.79 11.41
CA SER A 172 -4.60 3.19 11.34
C SER A 172 -4.67 1.90 10.54
N SER A 173 -3.63 1.52 9.81
CA SER A 173 -3.58 0.31 9.00
C SER A 173 -2.74 -0.77 9.67
N GLY A 174 -3.32 -1.52 10.61
CA GLY A 174 -2.65 -2.59 11.34
C GLY A 174 -1.97 -3.61 10.43
N PRO A 175 -2.66 -4.19 9.42
CA PRO A 175 -2.06 -5.15 8.51
C PRO A 175 -0.85 -4.64 7.73
N SER A 176 -0.71 -3.32 7.55
CA SER A 176 0.45 -2.73 6.88
C SER A 176 1.71 -2.76 7.77
N PHE A 177 1.56 -2.66 9.09
CA PHE A 177 2.68 -2.76 10.02
C PHE A 177 3.20 -4.18 10.17
N GLU A 178 2.43 -5.19 9.76
CA GLU A 178 2.82 -6.60 9.85
C GLU A 178 4.08 -6.98 9.05
N LEU A 179 4.44 -6.18 8.06
CA LEU A 179 5.73 -6.34 7.37
C LEU A 179 6.92 -6.20 8.31
N PHE A 180 6.79 -5.36 9.35
CA PHE A 180 7.89 -4.90 10.18
C PHE A 180 7.81 -5.42 11.62
N VAL A 181 6.59 -5.57 12.17
CA VAL A 181 6.37 -5.89 13.58
C VAL A 181 5.28 -6.94 13.76
N HIS A 182 5.28 -7.62 14.91
CA HIS A 182 4.23 -8.55 15.32
C HIS A 182 3.31 -7.85 16.33
N VAL A 183 2.11 -7.48 15.91
CA VAL A 183 1.20 -6.64 16.71
C VAL A 183 -0.26 -7.11 16.60
N PRO A 184 -0.56 -8.38 16.99
CA PRO A 184 -1.88 -8.98 16.83
C PRO A 184 -3.00 -8.20 17.53
N SER A 185 -2.76 -7.64 18.72
CA SER A 185 -3.79 -6.86 19.43
C SER A 185 -4.13 -5.55 18.72
N PHE A 186 -3.13 -4.90 18.15
CA PHE A 186 -3.33 -3.70 17.33
C PHE A 186 -4.06 -4.03 16.02
N ASN A 187 -3.68 -5.12 15.34
CA ASN A 187 -4.37 -5.57 14.14
C ASN A 187 -5.84 -5.87 14.43
N ALA A 188 -6.12 -6.67 15.45
CA ALA A 188 -7.50 -7.01 15.84
C ALA A 188 -8.35 -5.75 16.07
N ARG A 189 -7.78 -4.71 16.69
CA ARG A 189 -8.46 -3.44 16.95
C ARG A 189 -8.72 -2.65 15.65
N THR A 190 -7.72 -2.55 14.77
CA THR A 190 -7.82 -1.73 13.55
C THR A 190 -8.70 -2.36 12.47
N ILE A 191 -8.92 -3.68 12.51
CA ILE A 191 -9.86 -4.36 11.60
C ILE A 191 -11.27 -4.51 12.19
N ALA A 192 -11.49 -4.13 13.44
CA ALA A 192 -12.81 -4.20 14.05
C ALA A 192 -13.80 -3.21 13.39
N PRO A 193 -15.09 -3.56 13.25
CA PRO A 193 -16.08 -2.69 12.61
C PRO A 193 -16.17 -1.30 13.26
N GLU A 194 -15.96 -1.21 14.57
CA GLU A 194 -15.99 0.03 15.34
C GLU A 194 -14.89 0.99 14.96
N TYR A 195 -13.82 0.48 14.34
CA TYR A 195 -12.66 1.28 13.90
C TYR A 195 -12.87 1.98 12.54
N GLU A 196 -13.96 1.71 11.84
CA GLU A 196 -14.22 2.27 10.49
C GLU A 196 -14.14 3.80 10.44
N SER A 197 -14.59 4.49 11.50
CA SER A 197 -14.49 5.96 11.57
C SER A 197 -13.04 6.45 11.55
N ASN A 198 -12.11 5.74 12.18
CA ASN A 198 -10.69 6.07 12.15
C ASN A 198 -10.09 5.79 10.77
N MET A 199 -10.53 4.72 10.09
CA MET A 199 -10.12 4.46 8.70
C MET A 199 -10.62 5.54 7.74
N VAL A 200 -11.81 6.11 7.93
CA VAL A 200 -12.27 7.28 7.16
C VAL A 200 -11.29 8.45 7.34
N ARG A 201 -10.90 8.77 8.58
CA ARG A 201 -9.92 9.83 8.86
C ARG A 201 -8.53 9.53 8.26
N ALA A 202 -8.11 8.26 8.24
CA ALA A 202 -6.90 7.85 7.58
C ALA A 202 -6.96 8.10 6.06
N TYR A 203 -8.10 7.85 5.42
CA TYR A 203 -8.30 8.18 4.01
C TYR A 203 -8.44 9.69 3.78
N GLU A 204 -8.97 10.47 4.71
CA GLU A 204 -8.95 11.94 4.65
C GLU A 204 -7.51 12.47 4.67
N TYR A 205 -6.65 11.90 5.53
CA TYR A 205 -5.22 12.19 5.51
C TYR A 205 -4.56 11.76 4.20
N HIS A 206 -4.85 10.56 3.70
CA HIS A 206 -4.39 10.09 2.40
C HIS A 206 -4.78 11.06 1.28
N LYS A 207 -6.02 11.60 1.30
CA LYS A 207 -6.47 12.62 0.34
C LYS A 207 -5.66 13.91 0.45
N ARG A 208 -5.37 14.37 1.66
CA ARG A 208 -4.52 15.55 1.88
C ARG A 208 -3.11 15.34 1.30
N VAL A 209 -2.51 14.17 1.48
CA VAL A 209 -1.22 13.85 0.86
C VAL A 209 -1.31 13.91 -0.66
N LEU A 210 -2.34 13.33 -1.28
CA LEU A 210 -2.53 13.42 -2.74
C LEU A 210 -2.75 14.86 -3.21
N GLN A 211 -3.51 15.67 -2.49
CA GLN A 211 -3.70 17.10 -2.78
C GLN A 211 -2.37 17.85 -2.75
N LEU A 212 -1.54 17.60 -1.73
CA LEU A 212 -0.21 18.20 -1.60
C LEU A 212 0.69 17.81 -2.78
N LEU A 213 0.75 16.53 -3.11
CA LEU A 213 1.57 16.01 -4.20
C LEU A 213 1.11 16.52 -5.58
N GLN A 214 -0.20 16.73 -5.75
CA GLN A 214 -0.81 17.19 -7.00
C GLN A 214 -0.72 18.70 -7.19
N TRP A 215 -0.64 19.49 -6.15
CA TRP A 215 -0.80 20.95 -6.15
C TRP A 215 0.04 21.67 -7.22
N ARG A 216 1.33 21.31 -7.35
CA ARG A 216 2.23 21.88 -8.37
C ARG A 216 2.65 20.86 -9.45
N CYS A 217 2.07 19.68 -9.39
CA CYS A 217 2.39 18.55 -10.25
C CYS A 217 1.11 17.80 -10.66
N PRO A 218 0.13 18.51 -11.30
CA PRO A 218 -1.18 17.96 -11.56
C PRO A 218 -1.13 16.83 -12.61
N PRO A 219 -1.72 15.65 -12.32
CA PRO A 219 -1.95 14.59 -13.29
C PRO A 219 -3.25 14.83 -14.04
N ASN A 220 -3.47 14.06 -15.12
CA ASN A 220 -4.81 13.93 -15.69
C ASN A 220 -5.67 12.95 -14.88
N ARG A 221 -5.04 11.92 -14.24
CA ARG A 221 -5.68 10.94 -13.38
C ARG A 221 -4.69 10.29 -12.41
N TRP A 222 -5.20 9.73 -11.31
CA TRP A 222 -4.44 8.91 -10.39
C TRP A 222 -4.73 7.43 -10.60
N PHE A 223 -3.67 6.61 -10.62
CA PHE A 223 -3.73 5.18 -10.34
C PHE A 223 -3.04 4.90 -9.00
N LEU A 224 -3.82 4.47 -8.04
CA LEU A 224 -3.43 4.25 -6.65
C LEU A 224 -3.60 2.77 -6.30
N LYS A 225 -2.70 2.20 -5.51
CA LYS A 225 -2.74 0.77 -5.27
C LYS A 225 -2.26 0.41 -3.88
N THR A 226 -3.04 -0.42 -3.20
CA THR A 226 -2.60 -1.34 -2.15
C THR A 226 -3.66 -2.44 -1.95
N PRO A 227 -3.27 -3.67 -1.64
CA PRO A 227 -4.23 -4.72 -1.29
C PRO A 227 -5.14 -4.35 -0.11
N VAL A 228 -4.65 -3.55 0.84
CA VAL A 228 -5.41 -3.11 2.04
C VAL A 228 -6.70 -2.38 1.68
N HIS A 229 -6.76 -1.65 0.56
CA HIS A 229 -7.99 -1.02 0.08
C HIS A 229 -9.16 -2.00 -0.07
N THR A 230 -8.87 -3.29 -0.32
CA THR A 230 -9.89 -4.35 -0.44
C THR A 230 -10.66 -4.56 0.86
N TYR A 231 -9.98 -4.42 2.00
CA TYR A 231 -10.63 -4.53 3.31
C TYR A 231 -11.40 -3.26 3.68
N ASP A 232 -10.79 -2.10 3.41
CA ASP A 232 -11.25 -0.79 3.86
C ASP A 232 -12.05 -0.02 2.79
N ILE A 233 -12.59 -0.73 1.79
CA ILE A 233 -13.28 -0.14 0.63
C ILE A 233 -14.46 0.75 1.02
N GLU A 234 -15.16 0.47 2.12
CA GLU A 234 -16.25 1.31 2.63
C GLU A 234 -15.74 2.66 3.12
N ALA A 235 -14.68 2.67 3.92
CA ALA A 235 -14.04 3.89 4.41
C ALA A 235 -13.46 4.72 3.24
N LEU A 236 -12.81 4.05 2.27
CA LEU A 236 -12.30 4.65 1.06
C LEU A 236 -13.41 5.39 0.29
N LEU A 237 -14.55 4.76 0.08
CA LEU A 237 -15.67 5.33 -0.68
C LEU A 237 -16.33 6.53 0.03
N LYS A 238 -16.25 6.64 1.35
CA LYS A 238 -16.72 7.83 2.08
C LYS A 238 -15.89 9.07 1.73
N VAL A 239 -14.60 8.89 1.42
CA VAL A 239 -13.66 9.98 1.10
C VAL A 239 -13.55 10.21 -0.41
N TYR A 240 -13.66 9.14 -1.21
CA TYR A 240 -13.60 9.16 -2.67
C TYR A 240 -14.88 8.56 -3.27
N PRO A 241 -16.01 9.27 -3.20
CA PRO A 241 -17.30 8.73 -3.61
C PRO A 241 -17.39 8.41 -5.10
N ASP A 242 -16.53 9.01 -5.91
CA ASP A 242 -16.39 8.82 -7.36
C ASP A 242 -15.26 7.85 -7.76
N ALA A 243 -14.59 7.19 -6.80
CA ALA A 243 -13.50 6.24 -7.07
C ALA A 243 -13.94 5.09 -7.98
N ASN A 244 -13.04 4.66 -8.86
CA ASN A 244 -13.18 3.47 -9.68
C ASN A 244 -12.15 2.42 -9.26
N PHE A 245 -12.34 1.17 -9.66
CA PHE A 245 -11.55 0.05 -9.17
C PHE A 245 -11.05 -0.85 -10.29
N VAL A 246 -9.76 -1.21 -10.23
CA VAL A 246 -9.20 -2.35 -10.93
C VAL A 246 -8.99 -3.46 -9.92
N TRP A 247 -9.66 -4.58 -10.11
CA TRP A 247 -9.57 -5.72 -9.22
C TRP A 247 -8.71 -6.82 -9.84
N THR A 248 -7.53 -7.06 -9.23
CA THR A 248 -6.60 -8.08 -9.72
C THR A 248 -6.86 -9.44 -9.08
N HIS A 249 -6.97 -10.49 -9.92
CA HIS A 249 -7.36 -11.85 -9.51
C HIS A 249 -6.27 -12.87 -9.72
N ARG A 250 -6.13 -13.77 -8.72
CA ARG A 250 -5.27 -14.95 -8.74
C ARG A 250 -5.83 -16.00 -7.79
N GLU A 251 -5.48 -17.28 -8.00
CA GLU A 251 -5.81 -18.36 -7.06
C GLU A 251 -5.44 -18.00 -5.61
N PRO A 252 -6.39 -18.11 -4.65
CA PRO A 252 -6.18 -17.71 -3.26
C PRO A 252 -5.00 -18.42 -2.59
N LEU A 253 -4.87 -19.72 -2.71
CA LEU A 253 -3.79 -20.48 -2.08
C LEU A 253 -2.41 -19.97 -2.50
N ARG A 254 -2.21 -19.74 -3.79
CA ARG A 254 -0.96 -19.17 -4.33
C ARG A 254 -0.71 -17.75 -3.85
N SER A 255 -1.77 -16.95 -3.77
CA SER A 255 -1.71 -15.58 -3.29
C SER A 255 -1.33 -15.52 -1.81
N LEU A 256 -2.05 -16.28 -0.97
CA LEU A 256 -1.81 -16.36 0.48
C LEU A 256 -0.41 -16.90 0.82
N SER A 257 -0.01 -18.00 0.19
CA SER A 257 1.34 -18.56 0.42
C SER A 257 2.43 -17.56 0.08
N SER A 258 2.26 -16.85 -1.05
CA SER A 258 3.26 -15.88 -1.51
C SER A 258 3.31 -14.62 -0.65
N VAL A 259 2.19 -14.11 -0.12
CA VAL A 259 2.19 -12.95 0.79
C VAL A 259 2.74 -13.32 2.16
N CYS A 260 2.37 -14.48 2.71
CA CYS A 260 2.94 -14.97 3.96
C CYS A 260 4.46 -15.12 3.86
N SER A 261 4.95 -15.64 2.73
CA SER A 261 6.40 -15.74 2.49
C SER A 261 7.07 -14.37 2.40
N LEU A 262 6.48 -13.41 1.71
CA LEU A 262 7.00 -12.05 1.63
C LEU A 262 7.11 -11.43 3.02
N ILE A 263 6.02 -11.45 3.80
CA ILE A 263 5.97 -10.89 5.15
C ILE A 263 6.96 -11.61 6.07
N TYR A 264 7.06 -12.93 6.00
CA TYR A 264 7.99 -13.71 6.81
C TYR A 264 9.43 -13.28 6.57
N HIS A 265 9.85 -13.13 5.31
CA HIS A 265 11.22 -12.71 4.98
C HIS A 265 11.49 -11.26 5.39
N PHE A 266 10.54 -10.34 5.20
CA PHE A 266 10.68 -8.97 5.68
C PHE A 266 10.79 -8.91 7.21
N ARG A 267 9.83 -9.54 7.90
CA ARG A 267 9.71 -9.49 9.36
C ARG A 267 10.93 -10.04 10.09
N ARG A 268 11.59 -11.06 9.52
CA ARG A 268 12.84 -11.63 10.07
C ARG A 268 13.98 -10.62 10.25
N ALA A 269 13.99 -9.53 9.52
CA ALA A 269 14.96 -8.48 9.75
C ALA A 269 14.66 -7.67 11.02
N PHE A 270 13.41 -7.56 11.40
CA PHE A 270 12.93 -6.68 12.47
C PHE A 270 12.53 -7.42 13.75
N VAL A 271 12.09 -8.66 13.63
CA VAL A 271 11.51 -9.46 14.74
C VAL A 271 12.19 -10.83 14.80
N ASP A 272 12.59 -11.22 16.01
CA ASP A 272 13.12 -12.56 16.27
C ASP A 272 12.02 -13.60 16.17
N ASN A 273 12.34 -14.74 15.55
CA ASN A 273 11.49 -15.93 15.47
C ASN A 273 10.03 -15.69 15.02
N PRO A 274 9.77 -15.00 13.88
CA PRO A 274 8.40 -14.78 13.40
C PRO A 274 7.70 -16.13 13.17
N ASN A 275 6.45 -16.23 13.66
CA ASN A 275 5.65 -17.45 13.57
C ASN A 275 4.97 -17.58 12.19
N PRO A 276 5.38 -18.51 11.32
CA PRO A 276 4.80 -18.64 9.98
C PRO A 276 3.37 -19.16 10.00
N VAL A 277 3.00 -20.03 10.94
CA VAL A 277 1.62 -20.57 11.04
C VAL A 277 0.64 -19.48 11.46
N TYR A 278 1.05 -18.59 12.37
CA TYR A 278 0.27 -17.41 12.72
C TYR A 278 -0.03 -16.55 11.48
N LEU A 279 0.99 -16.27 10.64
CA LEU A 279 0.81 -15.51 9.40
C LEU A 279 -0.23 -16.14 8.47
N GLY A 280 -0.17 -17.45 8.27
CA GLY A 280 -1.15 -18.15 7.44
C GLY A 280 -2.57 -18.02 7.96
N HIS A 281 -2.76 -18.17 9.27
CA HIS A 281 -4.07 -18.03 9.92
C HIS A 281 -4.66 -16.62 9.78
N GLU A 282 -3.87 -15.61 10.13
CA GLU A 282 -4.29 -14.21 10.10
C GLU A 282 -4.63 -13.76 8.67
N HIS A 283 -3.74 -14.02 7.72
CA HIS A 283 -3.96 -13.61 6.33
C HIS A 283 -5.14 -14.35 5.68
N ARG A 284 -5.35 -15.61 6.01
CA ARG A 284 -6.51 -16.36 5.52
C ARG A 284 -7.81 -15.70 5.99
N ALA A 285 -7.96 -15.43 7.28
CA ALA A 285 -9.15 -14.80 7.85
C ALA A 285 -9.37 -13.37 7.35
N TYR A 286 -8.29 -12.58 7.32
CA TYR A 286 -8.32 -11.19 6.86
C TYR A 286 -8.79 -11.08 5.39
N TRP A 287 -8.17 -11.85 4.49
CA TRP A 287 -8.47 -11.76 3.06
C TRP A 287 -9.83 -12.36 2.70
N THR A 288 -10.29 -13.39 3.40
CA THR A 288 -11.67 -13.90 3.25
C THR A 288 -12.68 -12.78 3.56
N THR A 289 -12.47 -12.06 4.66
CA THR A 289 -13.35 -10.94 5.06
C THR A 289 -13.26 -9.79 4.06
N ALA A 290 -12.06 -9.42 3.63
CA ALA A 290 -11.82 -8.34 2.66
C ALA A 290 -12.56 -8.59 1.34
N LEU A 291 -12.45 -9.79 0.78
CA LEU A 291 -13.11 -10.15 -0.47
C LEU A 291 -14.64 -10.11 -0.35
N LYS A 292 -15.21 -10.63 0.75
CA LYS A 292 -16.66 -10.58 1.01
C LYS A 292 -17.16 -9.14 1.11
N ARG A 293 -16.45 -8.27 1.85
CA ARG A 293 -16.79 -6.84 1.94
C ARG A 293 -16.78 -6.17 0.56
N THR A 294 -15.73 -6.41 -0.22
CA THR A 294 -15.60 -5.83 -1.57
C THR A 294 -16.68 -6.32 -2.52
N LEU A 295 -17.06 -7.59 -2.48
CA LEU A 295 -18.18 -8.12 -3.28
C LEU A 295 -19.50 -7.41 -2.94
N ASN A 296 -19.81 -7.26 -1.66
CA ASN A 296 -21.02 -6.55 -1.21
C ASN A 296 -21.02 -5.08 -1.69
N VAL A 297 -19.86 -4.42 -1.63
CA VAL A 297 -19.73 -3.04 -2.13
C VAL A 297 -19.95 -3.00 -3.65
N ARG A 298 -19.31 -3.91 -4.40
CA ARG A 298 -19.43 -3.99 -5.86
C ARG A 298 -20.90 -4.17 -6.31
N GLU A 299 -21.64 -5.04 -5.63
CA GLU A 299 -23.07 -5.24 -5.90
C GLU A 299 -23.89 -3.96 -5.65
N ARG A 300 -23.52 -3.17 -4.63
CA ARG A 300 -24.24 -1.95 -4.28
C ARG A 300 -23.94 -0.77 -5.20
N ILE A 301 -22.66 -0.55 -5.56
CA ILE A 301 -22.26 0.63 -6.36
C ILE A 301 -22.22 0.38 -7.86
N GLY A 302 -22.32 -0.89 -8.29
CA GLY A 302 -22.46 -1.32 -9.68
C GLY A 302 -21.17 -1.76 -10.36
N GLU A 303 -21.32 -2.70 -11.28
CA GLU A 303 -20.23 -3.34 -12.04
C GLU A 303 -19.43 -2.35 -12.88
N HIS A 304 -20.05 -1.25 -13.35
CA HIS A 304 -19.40 -0.25 -14.20
C HIS A 304 -18.23 0.48 -13.54
N ARG A 305 -18.15 0.44 -12.21
CA ARG A 305 -17.04 1.02 -11.44
C ARG A 305 -15.87 0.07 -11.24
N PHE A 306 -15.99 -1.19 -11.67
CA PHE A 306 -14.97 -2.21 -11.50
C PHE A 306 -14.52 -2.76 -12.86
N HIS A 307 -13.22 -3.00 -12.99
CA HIS A 307 -12.65 -3.79 -14.07
C HIS A 307 -11.79 -4.90 -13.51
N ASP A 308 -12.00 -6.14 -14.00
CA ASP A 308 -11.31 -7.33 -13.51
C ASP A 308 -10.05 -7.61 -14.33
N VAL A 309 -8.90 -7.74 -13.66
CA VAL A 309 -7.61 -8.08 -14.26
C VAL A 309 -7.15 -9.43 -13.73
N TYR A 310 -6.87 -10.36 -14.63
CA TYR A 310 -6.50 -11.72 -14.28
C TYR A 310 -5.00 -11.94 -14.40
N HIS A 311 -4.34 -12.34 -13.32
CA HIS A 311 -2.91 -12.63 -13.29
C HIS A 311 -2.48 -13.57 -14.41
N ARG A 312 -3.25 -14.63 -14.69
CA ARG A 312 -2.99 -15.60 -15.77
C ARG A 312 -2.94 -14.98 -17.16
N VAL A 313 -3.71 -13.91 -17.40
CA VAL A 313 -3.70 -13.15 -18.67
C VAL A 313 -2.57 -12.13 -18.65
N GLN A 314 -2.42 -11.39 -17.55
CA GLN A 314 -1.39 -10.38 -17.38
C GLN A 314 0.04 -10.91 -17.61
N ILE A 315 0.32 -12.14 -17.18
CA ILE A 315 1.65 -12.76 -17.40
C ILE A 315 1.91 -13.14 -18.86
N VAL A 316 0.88 -13.24 -19.70
CA VAL A 316 0.99 -13.62 -21.11
C VAL A 316 0.90 -12.39 -22.01
N ASP A 317 -0.11 -11.56 -21.78
CA ASP A 317 -0.40 -10.36 -22.58
C ASP A 317 -0.82 -9.20 -21.66
N PRO A 318 0.14 -8.52 -20.99
CA PRO A 318 -0.18 -7.40 -20.12
C PRO A 318 -0.73 -6.18 -20.86
N ALA A 319 -0.30 -5.95 -22.10
CA ALA A 319 -0.79 -4.84 -22.92
C ALA A 319 -2.31 -4.98 -23.19
N LYS A 320 -2.79 -6.21 -23.43
CA LYS A 320 -4.23 -6.49 -23.53
C LYS A 320 -4.99 -6.07 -22.28
N GLN A 321 -4.50 -6.44 -21.09
CA GLN A 321 -5.16 -6.09 -19.82
C GLN A 321 -5.19 -4.58 -19.57
N VAL A 322 -4.12 -3.87 -19.86
CA VAL A 322 -4.09 -2.40 -19.74
C VAL A 322 -5.06 -1.78 -20.73
N ARG A 323 -5.08 -2.24 -21.99
CA ARG A 323 -6.00 -1.75 -23.03
C ARG A 323 -7.47 -1.96 -22.66
N GLU A 324 -7.80 -3.10 -22.06
CA GLU A 324 -9.16 -3.40 -21.58
C GLU A 324 -9.59 -2.44 -20.46
N VAL A 325 -8.70 -2.08 -19.53
CA VAL A 325 -8.95 -1.06 -18.48
C VAL A 325 -9.23 0.31 -19.11
N TYR A 326 -8.40 0.73 -20.07
CA TYR A 326 -8.61 2.01 -20.76
C TYR A 326 -9.95 2.06 -21.50
N ALA A 327 -10.30 0.98 -22.21
CA ALA A 327 -11.58 0.86 -22.91
C ALA A 327 -12.77 0.90 -21.93
N HIS A 328 -12.66 0.20 -20.79
CA HIS A 328 -13.72 0.15 -19.78
C HIS A 328 -14.04 1.53 -19.19
N PHE A 329 -13.01 2.32 -18.88
CA PHE A 329 -13.18 3.65 -18.30
C PHE A 329 -13.26 4.77 -19.36
N GLY A 330 -13.26 4.44 -20.64
CA GLY A 330 -13.39 5.40 -21.74
C GLY A 330 -12.16 6.30 -21.90
N TRP A 331 -10.98 5.83 -21.53
CA TRP A 331 -9.73 6.58 -21.62
C TRP A 331 -9.07 6.41 -22.99
N HIS A 332 -8.38 7.46 -23.44
CA HIS A 332 -7.53 7.37 -24.62
C HIS A 332 -6.33 6.48 -24.32
N TYR A 333 -6.14 5.42 -25.13
CA TYR A 333 -4.96 4.54 -25.07
C TYR A 333 -3.88 5.09 -26.00
N PRO A 334 -2.70 5.47 -25.47
CA PRO A 334 -1.60 5.99 -26.30
C PRO A 334 -1.13 4.96 -27.32
N ALA A 335 -0.81 5.40 -28.53
CA ALA A 335 -0.35 4.51 -29.62
C ALA A 335 0.98 3.81 -29.24
N GLU A 336 1.82 4.46 -28.44
CA GLU A 336 3.12 3.99 -28.00
C GLU A 336 3.04 3.04 -26.80
N MET A 337 1.88 2.91 -26.15
CA MET A 337 1.72 2.20 -24.87
C MET A 337 2.16 0.73 -24.95
N ASP A 338 1.84 0.03 -26.02
CA ASP A 338 2.25 -1.37 -26.22
C ASP A 338 3.79 -1.50 -26.24
N GLY A 339 4.47 -0.54 -26.88
CA GLY A 339 5.93 -0.47 -26.93
C GLY A 339 6.55 -0.21 -25.54
N TRP A 340 5.96 0.71 -24.78
CA TRP A 340 6.41 0.99 -23.41
C TRP A 340 6.24 -0.22 -22.48
N ILE A 341 5.10 -0.93 -22.59
CA ILE A 341 4.85 -2.15 -21.81
C ILE A 341 5.85 -3.25 -22.19
N ALA A 342 6.13 -3.45 -23.48
CA ALA A 342 7.11 -4.43 -23.94
C ALA A 342 8.51 -4.14 -23.40
N GLY A 343 8.98 -2.88 -23.50
CA GLY A 343 10.25 -2.45 -22.92
C GLY A 343 10.32 -2.68 -21.42
N TRP A 344 9.26 -2.34 -20.68
CA TRP A 344 9.17 -2.59 -19.24
C TRP A 344 9.31 -4.09 -18.90
N GLN A 345 8.68 -4.99 -19.70
CA GLN A 345 8.76 -6.43 -19.49
C GLN A 345 10.18 -6.98 -19.72
N GLU A 346 10.91 -6.46 -20.70
CA GLU A 346 12.29 -6.85 -20.98
C GLU A 346 13.23 -6.48 -19.81
N GLU A 347 13.02 -5.30 -19.21
CA GLU A 347 13.80 -4.82 -18.06
C GLU A 347 13.44 -5.54 -16.75
N HIS A 348 12.24 -6.11 -16.67
CA HIS A 348 11.71 -6.75 -15.44
C HIS A 348 11.30 -8.21 -15.68
N PRO A 349 12.28 -9.11 -15.91
CA PRO A 349 11.98 -10.52 -16.13
C PRO A 349 11.30 -11.14 -14.90
N LYS A 350 10.42 -12.10 -15.15
CA LYS A 350 9.65 -12.77 -14.10
C LYS A 350 10.57 -13.51 -13.12
N GLY A 351 10.49 -13.16 -11.86
CA GLY A 351 11.09 -13.94 -10.78
C GLY A 351 10.38 -15.27 -10.58
N LYS A 352 11.13 -16.29 -10.17
CA LYS A 352 10.58 -17.57 -9.71
C LYS A 352 10.61 -17.57 -8.20
N HIS A 353 9.43 -17.59 -7.58
CA HIS A 353 9.30 -17.77 -6.14
C HIS A 353 8.30 -18.88 -5.87
N ASP A 354 8.73 -19.89 -5.15
CA ASP A 354 7.91 -21.03 -4.74
C ASP A 354 7.70 -20.95 -3.22
N ALA A 355 6.51 -20.48 -2.83
CA ALA A 355 6.11 -20.44 -1.44
C ALA A 355 5.38 -21.73 -1.07
N ARG A 356 5.82 -22.41 -0.02
CA ARG A 356 5.25 -23.66 0.47
C ARG A 356 4.08 -23.38 1.41
N PRO A 357 2.81 -23.67 1.02
CA PRO A 357 1.62 -23.40 1.83
C PRO A 357 1.70 -24.07 3.21
N GLU A 358 2.19 -25.30 3.27
CA GLU A 358 2.29 -26.11 4.51
C GLU A 358 3.20 -25.46 5.56
N PHE A 359 4.22 -24.71 5.16
CA PHE A 359 5.09 -23.97 6.08
C PHE A 359 4.32 -22.88 6.86
N PHE A 360 3.26 -22.35 6.25
CA PHE A 360 2.38 -21.34 6.83
C PHE A 360 1.09 -21.93 7.43
N GLY A 361 0.99 -23.26 7.55
CA GLY A 361 -0.21 -23.93 8.05
C GLY A 361 -1.44 -23.74 7.15
N LEU A 362 -1.24 -23.43 5.87
CA LEU A 362 -2.31 -23.28 4.88
C LEU A 362 -2.65 -24.66 4.29
N ASP A 363 -3.75 -25.26 4.76
CA ASP A 363 -4.31 -26.46 4.18
C ASP A 363 -4.97 -26.16 2.84
N PRO A 364 -4.55 -26.79 1.71
CA PRO A 364 -5.10 -26.51 0.39
C PRO A 364 -6.61 -26.71 0.29
N ALA A 365 -7.14 -27.82 0.85
CA ALA A 365 -8.57 -28.11 0.79
C ALA A 365 -9.40 -27.12 1.62
N GLY A 366 -8.90 -26.75 2.78
CA GLY A 366 -9.56 -25.75 3.63
C GLY A 366 -9.54 -24.35 3.02
N VAL A 367 -8.47 -23.94 2.33
CA VAL A 367 -8.40 -22.68 1.62
C VAL A 367 -9.36 -22.69 0.41
N GLU A 368 -9.38 -23.78 -0.38
CA GLU A 368 -10.29 -23.93 -1.52
C GLU A 368 -11.75 -23.80 -1.09
N GLU A 369 -12.15 -24.47 -0.02
CA GLU A 369 -13.52 -24.41 0.53
C GLU A 369 -13.87 -23.00 0.98
N GLU A 370 -12.99 -22.36 1.75
CA GLU A 370 -13.26 -21.04 2.31
C GLU A 370 -13.34 -19.94 1.25
N PHE A 371 -12.54 -20.05 0.17
CA PHE A 371 -12.53 -19.08 -0.92
C PHE A 371 -13.39 -19.47 -2.12
N ARG A 372 -14.20 -20.54 -2.04
CA ARG A 372 -15.03 -21.03 -3.14
C ARG A 372 -15.94 -19.95 -3.71
N PHE A 373 -16.55 -19.11 -2.86
CA PHE A 373 -17.41 -17.99 -3.28
C PHE A 373 -16.69 -17.03 -4.25
N TYR A 374 -15.39 -16.85 -4.07
CA TYR A 374 -14.56 -15.99 -4.88
C TYR A 374 -14.05 -16.70 -6.14
N THR A 375 -13.56 -17.92 -6.02
CA THR A 375 -13.05 -18.68 -7.17
C THR A 375 -14.15 -19.02 -8.17
N GLU A 376 -15.35 -19.37 -7.72
CA GLU A 376 -16.51 -19.59 -8.61
C GLU A 376 -16.96 -18.30 -9.30
N ARG A 377 -17.01 -17.18 -8.58
CA ARG A 377 -17.43 -15.87 -9.12
C ARG A 377 -16.51 -15.41 -10.27
N PHE A 378 -15.20 -15.65 -10.15
CA PHE A 378 -14.19 -15.12 -11.08
C PHE A 378 -13.55 -16.20 -11.98
N GLY A 379 -13.96 -17.46 -11.88
CA GLY A 379 -13.45 -18.57 -12.68
C GLY A 379 -11.94 -18.80 -12.50
N LEU A 380 -11.49 -18.86 -11.25
CA LEU A 380 -10.07 -19.01 -10.86
C LEU A 380 -9.72 -20.48 -10.65
#